data_47ac09593fd1446c94a72d2d8b4f6df6
#
_entry.id   47ac09593fd1446c94a72d2d8b4f6df6
#
_cell.length_a   1.000
_cell.length_b   1.000
_cell.length_c   1.000
_cell.angle_alpha   90.00
_cell.angle_beta   90.00
_cell.angle_gamma   90.00
#
_symmetry.space_group_name_H-M   'P 1'
#
loop_
_entity.id
_entity.type
_entity.pdbx_description
1 polymer ?
#
loop_
_entity_poly.entity_id
_entity_poly.type
_entity_poly.pdbx_seq_one_letter_code
_entity_poly.pdbx_strand_id
1 'polypeptide(L)'
;MKIALAQLNYHIGNFEGNLQKMMQSVDQAKAGGADLICFAELATCGYPPRDFLEFEDFIRLADEAIARLAEVAEGITIIVGSPTKNPVPEGKDLYNSAYVLADGKVQAIRHKALLPNYDVFDEYRYFEPAQSFEPVEIMGKRIALTVCEDIWNIGNENPLYTTCPMDHLIQDKPDFMINISASPFNYNNPVSRTHVVRSNVERYGIPMFYINHCGAQTELIFDGGSMVMNADGALFDRLPYFEEAVRIY
;
A
#
# COMPACT_ATOMS: atom_id res chain seq x y z
N MET A 1 1.79 -13.93 -14.50
CA MET A 1 2.34 -13.25 -13.28
C MET A 1 1.66 -13.82 -12.07
N LYS A 2 2.41 -14.29 -11.09
CA LYS A 2 1.91 -14.74 -9.79
C LYS A 2 2.20 -13.66 -8.75
N ILE A 3 1.17 -13.26 -8.00
CA ILE A 3 1.22 -12.14 -7.05
C ILE A 3 1.01 -12.68 -5.63
N ALA A 4 1.94 -12.43 -4.73
CA ALA A 4 1.81 -12.71 -3.31
C ALA A 4 1.25 -11.48 -2.57
N LEU A 5 0.24 -11.67 -1.74
CA LEU A 5 -0.24 -10.69 -0.77
C LEU A 5 0.29 -11.07 0.61
N ALA A 6 1.02 -10.16 1.25
CA ALA A 6 1.60 -10.33 2.58
C ALA A 6 0.90 -9.42 3.58
N GLN A 7 -0.12 -9.97 4.24
CA GLN A 7 -0.83 -9.35 5.34
C GLN A 7 -0.09 -9.62 6.64
N LEU A 8 0.60 -8.61 7.18
CA LEU A 8 1.47 -8.76 8.34
C LEU A 8 1.12 -7.74 9.44
N ASN A 9 1.56 -8.04 10.64
CA ASN A 9 1.50 -7.14 11.79
C ASN A 9 2.80 -6.36 11.91
N TYR A 10 2.79 -5.11 11.46
CA TYR A 10 3.93 -4.20 11.55
C TYR A 10 3.82 -3.36 12.81
N HIS A 11 4.94 -3.19 13.53
CA HIS A 11 5.00 -2.37 14.73
C HIS A 11 5.65 -1.02 14.46
N ILE A 12 5.06 0.05 14.99
CA ILE A 12 5.58 1.41 14.85
C ILE A 12 6.99 1.48 15.45
N GLY A 13 7.95 1.96 14.63
CA GLY A 13 9.35 2.14 15.03
C GLY A 13 10.17 0.86 15.16
N ASN A 14 9.58 -0.32 15.00
CA ASN A 14 10.30 -1.59 15.02
C ASN A 14 10.82 -1.95 13.61
N PHE A 15 11.68 -1.10 13.04
CA PHE A 15 12.21 -1.26 11.70
C PHE A 15 12.82 -2.62 11.44
N GLU A 16 13.67 -3.10 12.36
CA GLU A 16 14.34 -4.41 12.21
C GLU A 16 13.34 -5.58 12.24
N GLY A 17 12.39 -5.56 13.18
CA GLY A 17 11.36 -6.61 13.26
C GLY A 17 10.41 -6.62 12.05
N ASN A 18 10.01 -5.44 11.58
CA ASN A 18 9.18 -5.30 10.38
C ASN A 18 9.94 -5.81 9.14
N LEU A 19 11.20 -5.39 8.99
CA LEU A 19 12.06 -5.80 7.89
C LEU A 19 12.27 -7.31 7.88
N GLN A 20 12.58 -7.92 9.03
CA GLN A 20 12.78 -9.36 9.14
C GLN A 20 11.55 -10.15 8.71
N LYS A 21 10.34 -9.74 9.12
CA LYS A 21 9.07 -10.34 8.68
C LYS A 21 8.87 -10.21 7.18
N MET A 22 9.16 -9.04 6.61
CA MET A 22 9.04 -8.81 5.17
C MET A 22 10.02 -9.69 4.39
N MET A 23 11.28 -9.78 4.81
CA MET A 23 12.29 -10.63 4.16
C MET A 23 11.90 -12.11 4.20
N GLN A 24 11.42 -12.61 5.34
CA GLN A 24 10.90 -13.99 5.45
C GLN A 24 9.72 -14.23 4.50
N SER A 25 8.83 -13.25 4.34
CA SER A 25 7.70 -13.33 3.41
C SER A 25 8.15 -13.30 1.95
N VAL A 26 9.22 -12.55 1.63
CA VAL A 26 9.87 -12.55 0.30
C VAL A 26 10.42 -13.95 0.00
N ASP A 27 11.14 -14.57 0.94
CA ASP A 27 11.67 -15.93 0.77
C ASP A 27 10.55 -16.95 0.56
N GLN A 28 9.47 -16.86 1.33
CA GLN A 28 8.29 -17.71 1.17
C GLN A 28 7.63 -17.50 -0.22
N ALA A 29 7.49 -16.27 -0.67
CA ALA A 29 6.92 -15.94 -1.97
C ALA A 29 7.77 -16.47 -3.12
N LYS A 30 9.11 -16.31 -3.05
CA LYS A 30 10.06 -16.87 -4.01
C LYS A 30 9.96 -18.40 -4.08
N ALA A 31 9.94 -19.07 -2.92
CA ALA A 31 9.79 -20.53 -2.85
C ALA A 31 8.45 -21.00 -3.44
N GLY A 32 7.40 -20.20 -3.35
CA GLY A 32 6.08 -20.44 -3.97
C GLY A 32 6.03 -20.06 -5.46
N GLY A 33 7.10 -19.51 -6.02
CA GLY A 33 7.20 -19.10 -7.43
C GLY A 33 6.40 -17.84 -7.73
N ALA A 34 6.27 -16.90 -6.78
CA ALA A 34 5.67 -15.61 -7.03
C ALA A 34 6.63 -14.69 -7.82
N ASP A 35 6.07 -13.90 -8.72
CA ASP A 35 6.80 -12.89 -9.51
C ASP A 35 6.80 -11.52 -8.81
N LEU A 36 5.78 -11.27 -7.97
CA LEU A 36 5.56 -10.03 -7.25
C LEU A 36 5.05 -10.33 -5.84
N ILE A 37 5.55 -9.61 -4.84
CA ILE A 37 5.00 -9.59 -3.48
C ILE A 37 4.60 -8.17 -3.09
N CYS A 38 3.44 -8.03 -2.45
CA CYS A 38 2.91 -6.76 -1.99
C CYS A 38 2.78 -6.74 -0.47
N PHE A 39 3.35 -5.70 0.14
CA PHE A 39 3.22 -5.35 1.55
C PHE A 39 2.29 -4.15 1.73
N ALA A 40 1.87 -3.89 2.97
CA ALA A 40 0.91 -2.84 3.29
C ALA A 40 1.52 -1.41 3.25
N GLU A 41 0.67 -0.40 3.41
CA GLU A 41 1.02 1.01 3.57
C GLU A 41 1.93 1.21 4.79
N LEU A 42 2.98 2.04 4.67
CA LEU A 42 3.97 2.34 5.73
C LEU A 42 4.52 1.10 6.46
N ALA A 43 4.63 -0.03 5.74
CA ALA A 43 5.05 -1.31 6.31
C ALA A 43 6.46 -1.28 6.91
N THR A 44 7.36 -0.41 6.42
CA THR A 44 8.71 -0.29 6.97
C THR A 44 8.71 0.24 8.39
N CYS A 45 7.88 1.25 8.68
CA CYS A 45 7.88 1.96 9.96
C CYS A 45 6.67 1.67 10.86
N GLY A 46 5.63 0.97 10.33
CA GLY A 46 4.35 0.78 11.01
C GLY A 46 3.41 2.00 10.90
N TYR A 47 2.09 1.79 11.04
CA TYR A 47 1.05 2.81 10.92
C TYR A 47 0.20 2.89 12.19
N PRO A 48 -0.16 4.08 12.70
CA PRO A 48 0.26 5.43 12.26
C PRO A 48 1.52 5.92 12.99
N PRO A 49 2.57 6.32 12.28
CA PRO A 49 3.83 6.76 12.92
C PRO A 49 3.73 8.14 13.59
N ARG A 50 2.79 8.99 13.19
CA ARG A 50 2.53 10.32 13.77
C ARG A 50 3.80 11.16 13.90
N ASP A 51 4.01 11.81 15.07
CA ASP A 51 5.12 12.73 15.32
C ASP A 51 6.52 12.06 15.21
N PHE A 52 6.61 10.73 15.16
CA PHE A 52 7.88 10.07 14.83
C PHE A 52 8.42 10.47 13.44
N LEU A 53 7.52 10.86 12.52
CA LEU A 53 7.89 11.34 11.19
C LEU A 53 8.69 12.66 11.21
N GLU A 54 8.68 13.41 12.31
CA GLU A 54 9.44 14.63 12.49
C GLU A 54 10.91 14.37 12.88
N PHE A 55 11.27 13.11 13.21
CA PHE A 55 12.64 12.75 13.59
C PHE A 55 13.44 12.24 12.39
N GLU A 56 14.56 12.91 12.09
CA GLU A 56 15.44 12.52 10.97
C GLU A 56 15.91 11.06 11.06
N ASP A 57 16.23 10.56 12.27
CA ASP A 57 16.64 9.18 12.47
C ASP A 57 15.53 8.18 12.11
N PHE A 58 14.28 8.51 12.37
CA PHE A 58 13.16 7.66 12.01
C PHE A 58 13.03 7.51 10.48
N ILE A 59 13.18 8.61 9.75
CA ILE A 59 13.14 8.60 8.28
C ILE A 59 14.38 7.88 7.72
N ARG A 60 15.57 8.12 8.28
CA ARG A 60 16.80 7.40 7.89
C ARG A 60 16.65 5.89 8.04
N LEU A 61 16.07 5.41 9.15
CA LEU A 61 15.79 3.98 9.36
C LEU A 61 14.78 3.41 8.36
N ALA A 62 13.79 4.19 7.96
CA ALA A 62 12.85 3.80 6.90
C ALA A 62 13.57 3.67 5.54
N ASP A 63 14.44 4.62 5.20
CA ASP A 63 15.26 4.58 3.97
C ASP A 63 16.21 3.35 3.99
N GLU A 64 16.86 3.06 5.14
CA GLU A 64 17.70 1.87 5.30
C GLU A 64 16.92 0.57 5.13
N ALA A 65 15.69 0.50 5.64
CA ALA A 65 14.82 -0.67 5.45
C ALA A 65 14.48 -0.88 3.97
N ILE A 66 14.18 0.20 3.22
CA ILE A 66 13.96 0.14 1.77
C ILE A 66 15.22 -0.35 1.04
N ALA A 67 16.40 0.15 1.38
CA ALA A 67 17.65 -0.26 0.76
C ALA A 67 17.90 -1.76 0.97
N ARG A 68 17.73 -2.26 2.19
CA ARG A 68 17.90 -3.68 2.53
C ARG A 68 16.85 -4.58 1.85
N LEU A 69 15.60 -4.12 1.71
CA LEU A 69 14.58 -4.84 0.95
C LEU A 69 14.91 -4.89 -0.54
N ALA A 70 15.47 -3.81 -1.09
CA ALA A 70 15.90 -3.79 -2.48
C ALA A 70 16.98 -4.85 -2.75
N GLU A 71 17.94 -5.07 -1.84
CA GLU A 71 18.98 -6.09 -1.96
C GLU A 71 18.41 -7.52 -2.12
N VAL A 72 17.27 -7.81 -1.48
CA VAL A 72 16.61 -9.12 -1.60
C VAL A 72 15.59 -9.19 -2.72
N ALA A 73 15.38 -8.11 -3.47
CA ALA A 73 14.45 -8.03 -4.60
C ALA A 73 15.04 -8.57 -5.92
N GLU A 74 15.88 -9.61 -5.85
CA GLU A 74 16.36 -10.33 -7.02
C GLU A 74 15.45 -11.51 -7.35
N GLY A 75 15.01 -11.59 -8.60
CA GLY A 75 14.11 -12.65 -9.07
C GLY A 75 12.66 -12.54 -8.58
N ILE A 76 12.32 -11.44 -7.91
CA ILE A 76 10.96 -11.07 -7.50
C ILE A 76 10.85 -9.55 -7.41
N THR A 77 9.72 -8.99 -7.80
CA THR A 77 9.43 -7.57 -7.53
C THR A 77 8.77 -7.43 -6.15
N ILE A 78 9.09 -6.36 -5.42
CA ILE A 78 8.51 -6.05 -4.11
C ILE A 78 7.77 -4.71 -4.21
N ILE A 79 6.51 -4.67 -3.78
CA ILE A 79 5.77 -3.43 -3.51
C ILE A 79 5.65 -3.27 -2.00
N VAL A 80 6.09 -2.12 -1.47
CA VAL A 80 6.13 -1.86 -0.03
C VAL A 80 5.85 -0.39 0.29
N GLY A 81 5.05 -0.14 1.33
CA GLY A 81 4.77 1.19 1.84
C GLY A 81 5.88 1.72 2.75
N SER A 82 6.31 2.97 2.53
CA SER A 82 7.31 3.67 3.35
C SER A 82 7.15 5.19 3.22
N PRO A 83 7.52 6.00 4.24
CA PRO A 83 7.66 7.44 4.05
C PRO A 83 8.79 7.73 3.06
N THR A 84 8.64 8.81 2.29
CA THR A 84 9.65 9.29 1.33
C THR A 84 9.90 10.77 1.54
N LYS A 85 11.14 11.21 1.53
CA LYS A 85 11.47 12.64 1.60
C LYS A 85 10.96 13.37 0.35
N ASN A 86 10.30 14.50 0.57
CA ASN A 86 9.97 15.42 -0.51
C ASN A 86 11.25 16.11 -1.00
N PRO A 87 11.62 15.99 -2.30
CA PRO A 87 12.83 16.61 -2.81
C PRO A 87 12.70 18.13 -3.05
N VAL A 88 11.47 18.66 -3.00
CA VAL A 88 11.23 20.09 -3.20
C VAL A 88 10.99 20.78 -1.85
N PRO A 89 11.46 22.03 -1.68
CA PRO A 89 11.35 22.74 -0.40
C PRO A 89 9.93 23.25 -0.10
N GLU A 90 9.04 23.25 -1.09
CA GLU A 90 7.66 23.68 -0.93
C GLU A 90 6.78 22.51 -0.46
N GLY A 91 5.78 22.80 0.37
CA GLY A 91 4.83 21.82 0.90
C GLY A 91 5.31 21.12 2.16
N LYS A 92 4.96 19.86 2.32
CA LYS A 92 5.39 19.02 3.44
C LYS A 92 6.70 18.32 3.10
N ASP A 93 7.48 17.99 4.13
CA ASP A 93 8.81 17.38 3.99
C ASP A 93 8.75 15.91 3.53
N LEU A 94 7.59 15.27 3.60
CA LEU A 94 7.43 13.85 3.36
C LEU A 94 6.23 13.53 2.46
N TYR A 95 6.33 12.40 1.76
CA TYR A 95 5.23 11.69 1.12
C TYR A 95 4.97 10.34 1.81
N ASN A 96 3.71 9.91 1.86
CA ASN A 96 3.35 8.52 2.11
C ASN A 96 3.39 7.78 0.76
N SER A 97 4.22 6.75 0.64
CA SER A 97 4.56 6.21 -0.68
C SER A 97 4.54 4.69 -0.76
N ALA A 98 4.25 4.21 -1.97
CA ALA A 98 4.48 2.83 -2.40
C ALA A 98 5.76 2.76 -3.23
N TYR A 99 6.72 1.99 -2.78
CA TYR A 99 7.96 1.68 -3.49
C TYR A 99 7.81 0.41 -4.32
N VAL A 100 8.39 0.41 -5.50
CA VAL A 100 8.56 -0.78 -6.35
C VAL A 100 10.05 -1.10 -6.39
N LEU A 101 10.43 -2.26 -5.87
CA LEU A 101 11.81 -2.72 -5.77
C LEU A 101 12.00 -3.94 -6.65
N ALA A 102 13.03 -3.95 -7.48
CA ALA A 102 13.42 -5.11 -8.29
C ALA A 102 14.90 -4.97 -8.71
N ASP A 103 15.54 -6.09 -8.98
CA ASP A 103 16.94 -6.14 -9.44
C ASP A 103 17.91 -5.33 -8.56
N GLY A 104 17.75 -5.45 -7.26
CA GLY A 104 18.63 -4.82 -6.26
C GLY A 104 18.42 -3.31 -6.07
N LYS A 105 17.36 -2.70 -6.60
CA LYS A 105 17.16 -1.24 -6.56
C LYS A 105 15.70 -0.82 -6.56
N VAL A 106 15.47 0.46 -6.25
CA VAL A 106 14.19 1.14 -6.43
C VAL A 106 13.94 1.39 -7.91
N GLN A 107 12.86 0.83 -8.45
CA GLN A 107 12.45 0.99 -9.85
C GLN A 107 11.47 2.15 -10.03
N ALA A 108 10.55 2.32 -9.07
CA ALA A 108 9.56 3.38 -9.09
C ALA A 108 9.09 3.70 -7.67
N ILE A 109 8.55 4.91 -7.50
CA ILE A 109 7.86 5.35 -6.28
C ILE A 109 6.55 5.99 -6.72
N ARG A 110 5.46 5.69 -6.00
CA ARG A 110 4.16 6.33 -6.17
C ARG A 110 3.71 6.90 -4.83
N HIS A 111 3.33 8.16 -4.84
CA HIS A 111 2.92 8.88 -3.64
C HIS A 111 1.41 8.85 -3.48
N LYS A 112 0.95 8.79 -2.26
CA LYS A 112 -0.47 8.91 -1.89
C LYS A 112 -0.97 10.31 -2.18
N ALA A 113 -2.15 10.40 -2.79
CA ALA A 113 -2.78 11.68 -3.11
C ALA A 113 -3.86 12.09 -2.10
N LEU A 114 -4.65 11.13 -1.67
CA LEU A 114 -5.76 11.40 -0.74
C LEU A 114 -5.29 11.16 0.70
N LEU A 115 -5.05 12.25 1.41
CA LEU A 115 -4.53 12.24 2.78
C LEU A 115 -5.69 12.46 3.74
N PRO A 116 -6.18 11.42 4.43
CA PRO A 116 -7.29 11.56 5.35
C PRO A 116 -6.92 12.41 6.57
N ASN A 117 -7.83 13.32 6.93
CA ASN A 117 -7.72 14.21 8.07
C ASN A 117 -9.07 14.27 8.82
N TYR A 118 -9.59 13.09 9.15
CA TYR A 118 -10.85 12.90 9.84
C TYR A 118 -10.78 11.66 10.75
N ASP A 119 -11.65 11.58 11.75
CA ASP A 119 -11.72 10.49 12.73
C ASP A 119 -10.35 10.27 13.40
N VAL A 120 -9.72 9.13 13.17
CA VAL A 120 -8.41 8.75 13.74
C VAL A 120 -7.22 9.18 12.90
N PHE A 121 -7.47 9.73 11.72
CA PHE A 121 -6.45 10.08 10.74
C PHE A 121 -5.99 11.53 10.85
N ASP A 122 -4.69 11.76 10.71
CA ASP A 122 -4.06 13.09 10.66
C ASP A 122 -2.89 13.11 9.67
N GLU A 123 -3.10 12.53 8.49
CA GLU A 123 -2.02 12.36 7.50
C GLU A 123 -1.61 13.67 6.84
N TYR A 124 -2.56 14.58 6.61
CA TYR A 124 -2.27 15.88 5.99
C TYR A 124 -1.32 16.75 6.83
N ARG A 125 -1.17 16.45 8.13
CA ARG A 125 -0.20 17.12 8.99
C ARG A 125 1.24 16.84 8.55
N TYR A 126 1.53 15.64 8.10
CA TYR A 126 2.90 15.15 7.86
C TYR A 126 3.26 15.01 6.39
N PHE A 127 2.29 14.66 5.55
CA PHE A 127 2.55 14.28 4.18
C PHE A 127 2.05 15.30 3.17
N GLU A 128 2.78 15.44 2.07
CA GLU A 128 2.38 16.17 0.88
C GLU A 128 1.53 15.28 -0.02
N PRO A 129 0.39 15.76 -0.55
CA PRO A 129 -0.41 14.99 -1.48
C PRO A 129 0.24 14.90 -2.87
N ALA A 130 0.18 13.72 -3.48
CA ALA A 130 0.64 13.54 -4.86
C ALA A 130 -0.15 14.40 -5.85
N GLN A 131 0.56 14.94 -6.84
CA GLN A 131 -0.02 15.77 -7.92
C GLN A 131 0.02 15.07 -9.29
N SER A 132 0.72 13.93 -9.40
CA SER A 132 0.84 13.16 -10.65
C SER A 132 0.46 11.71 -10.43
N PHE A 133 -0.13 11.11 -11.46
CA PHE A 133 -0.67 9.76 -11.42
C PHE A 133 -0.21 8.99 -12.65
N GLU A 134 0.68 8.04 -12.46
CA GLU A 134 1.19 7.19 -13.52
C GLU A 134 1.19 5.74 -13.06
N PRO A 135 0.76 4.79 -13.91
CA PRO A 135 0.92 3.37 -13.62
C PRO A 135 2.39 3.00 -13.42
N VAL A 136 2.64 1.89 -12.76
CA VAL A 136 3.96 1.26 -12.74
C VAL A 136 3.98 0.11 -13.72
N GLU A 137 5.13 -0.11 -14.37
CA GLU A 137 5.30 -1.20 -15.30
C GLU A 137 6.13 -2.31 -14.66
N ILE A 138 5.55 -3.51 -14.54
CA ILE A 138 6.20 -4.69 -13.95
C ILE A 138 5.99 -5.87 -14.90
N MET A 139 7.08 -6.44 -15.42
CA MET A 139 7.05 -7.60 -16.33
C MET A 139 6.09 -7.41 -17.53
N GLY A 140 6.09 -6.21 -18.12
CA GLY A 140 5.23 -5.86 -19.25
C GLY A 140 3.75 -5.67 -18.91
N LYS A 141 3.40 -5.63 -17.61
CA LYS A 141 2.07 -5.29 -17.12
C LYS A 141 2.04 -3.88 -16.56
N ARG A 142 1.04 -3.11 -16.93
CA ARG A 142 0.78 -1.80 -16.35
C ARG A 142 -0.14 -1.93 -15.16
N ILE A 143 0.27 -1.40 -14.00
CA ILE A 143 -0.41 -1.56 -12.74
C ILE A 143 -0.80 -0.18 -12.21
N ALA A 144 -2.09 0.02 -11.95
CA ALA A 144 -2.56 1.17 -11.20
C ALA A 144 -2.24 0.93 -9.72
N LEU A 145 -1.11 1.48 -9.26
CA LEU A 145 -0.64 1.37 -7.88
C LEU A 145 -1.12 2.57 -7.07
N THR A 146 -1.88 2.30 -6.03
CA THR A 146 -2.52 3.28 -5.16
C THR A 146 -2.25 2.98 -3.69
N VAL A 147 -2.40 3.99 -2.83
CA VAL A 147 -2.19 3.86 -1.39
C VAL A 147 -3.49 4.21 -0.65
N CYS A 148 -4.04 3.23 0.03
CA CYS A 148 -5.15 3.31 0.99
C CYS A 148 -6.32 4.18 0.49
N GLU A 149 -6.42 5.42 0.99
CA GLU A 149 -7.50 6.37 0.73
C GLU A 149 -7.69 6.71 -0.75
N ASP A 150 -6.66 6.53 -1.60
CA ASP A 150 -6.72 6.86 -3.03
C ASP A 150 -7.86 6.20 -3.80
N ILE A 151 -8.41 5.08 -3.29
CA ILE A 151 -9.54 4.37 -3.89
C ILE A 151 -10.90 4.76 -3.30
N TRP A 152 -10.95 5.67 -2.32
CA TRP A 152 -12.19 6.01 -1.60
C TRP A 152 -12.99 7.18 -2.21
N ASN A 153 -12.38 7.98 -3.10
CA ASN A 153 -13.06 9.07 -3.79
C ASN A 153 -13.57 8.64 -5.17
N ILE A 154 -14.39 7.60 -5.22
CA ILE A 154 -14.94 7.06 -6.46
C ILE A 154 -15.82 8.10 -7.15
N GLY A 155 -15.51 8.38 -8.42
CA GLY A 155 -16.27 9.36 -9.19
C GLY A 155 -16.11 10.81 -8.74
N ASN A 156 -15.15 11.07 -7.87
CA ASN A 156 -14.91 12.38 -7.27
C ASN A 156 -16.13 12.92 -6.48
N GLU A 157 -16.87 12.04 -5.82
CA GLU A 157 -18.11 12.37 -5.11
C GLU A 157 -17.85 12.75 -3.63
N ASN A 158 -16.69 12.38 -3.07
CA ASN A 158 -16.34 12.73 -1.70
C ASN A 158 -15.92 14.21 -1.60
N PRO A 159 -16.70 15.08 -0.91
CA PRO A 159 -16.42 16.52 -0.85
C PRO A 159 -15.13 16.88 -0.09
N LEU A 160 -14.50 15.93 0.58
CA LEU A 160 -13.19 16.14 1.25
C LEU A 160 -12.04 16.23 0.24
N TYR A 161 -12.22 15.74 -0.98
CA TYR A 161 -11.17 15.63 -1.98
C TYR A 161 -11.54 16.33 -3.29
N THR A 162 -10.52 16.81 -4.00
CA THR A 162 -10.67 17.50 -5.27
C THR A 162 -10.26 16.66 -6.47
N THR A 163 -9.75 15.44 -6.23
CA THR A 163 -9.28 14.53 -7.28
C THR A 163 -9.66 13.09 -6.98
N CYS A 164 -9.76 12.28 -8.04
CA CYS A 164 -9.89 10.83 -7.96
C CYS A 164 -8.66 10.20 -8.66
N PRO A 165 -7.66 9.69 -7.93
CA PRO A 165 -6.45 9.14 -8.53
C PRO A 165 -6.71 8.08 -9.59
N MET A 166 -7.70 7.21 -9.38
CA MET A 166 -8.04 6.16 -10.33
C MET A 166 -8.61 6.68 -11.66
N ASP A 167 -9.34 7.81 -11.66
CA ASP A 167 -9.85 8.42 -12.91
C ASP A 167 -8.71 8.93 -13.81
N HIS A 168 -7.54 9.26 -13.22
CA HIS A 168 -6.32 9.58 -13.95
C HIS A 168 -5.59 8.31 -14.42
N LEU A 169 -5.32 7.38 -13.49
CA LEU A 169 -4.57 6.15 -13.77
C LEU A 169 -5.21 5.29 -14.87
N ILE A 170 -6.54 5.25 -14.95
CA ILE A 170 -7.24 4.43 -15.95
C ILE A 170 -7.02 4.90 -17.40
N GLN A 171 -6.64 6.18 -17.62
CA GLN A 171 -6.36 6.72 -18.94
C GLN A 171 -5.17 6.01 -19.62
N ASP A 172 -4.22 5.52 -18.82
CA ASP A 172 -3.06 4.77 -19.29
C ASP A 172 -3.34 3.27 -19.46
N LYS A 173 -4.60 2.84 -19.33
CA LYS A 173 -5.08 1.47 -19.57
C LYS A 173 -4.28 0.44 -18.77
N PRO A 174 -4.26 0.50 -17.44
CA PRO A 174 -3.62 -0.51 -16.61
C PRO A 174 -4.31 -1.87 -16.75
N ASP A 175 -3.54 -2.94 -16.59
CA ASP A 175 -4.05 -4.33 -16.64
C ASP A 175 -4.84 -4.68 -15.36
N PHE A 176 -4.42 -4.14 -14.21
CA PHE A 176 -5.06 -4.34 -12.91
C PHE A 176 -4.66 -3.28 -11.90
N MET A 177 -5.36 -3.27 -10.77
CA MET A 177 -5.12 -2.37 -9.64
C MET A 177 -4.41 -3.10 -8.50
N ILE A 178 -3.48 -2.41 -7.84
CA ILE A 178 -2.96 -2.79 -6.51
C ILE A 178 -3.18 -1.62 -5.57
N ASN A 179 -3.78 -1.89 -4.42
CA ASN A 179 -3.92 -0.92 -3.35
C ASN A 179 -3.26 -1.45 -2.08
N ILE A 180 -2.26 -0.73 -1.56
CA ILE A 180 -1.63 -1.02 -0.29
C ILE A 180 -2.23 -0.12 0.80
N SER A 181 -2.68 -0.71 1.92
CA SER A 181 -3.48 -0.01 2.92
C SER A 181 -3.03 -0.26 4.35
N ALA A 182 -3.39 0.69 5.20
CA ALA A 182 -3.45 0.59 6.66
C ALA A 182 -4.83 1.04 7.13
N SER A 183 -5.87 0.30 6.73
CA SER A 183 -7.27 0.61 7.02
C SER A 183 -7.65 -0.01 8.36
N PRO A 184 -7.97 0.80 9.40
CA PRO A 184 -8.30 0.30 10.73
C PRO A 184 -9.66 -0.37 10.76
N PHE A 185 -9.83 -1.23 11.75
CA PHE A 185 -11.08 -1.90 12.05
C PHE A 185 -12.09 -0.95 12.71
N ASN A 186 -13.30 -0.97 12.23
CA ASN A 186 -14.51 -0.66 12.99
C ASN A 186 -15.62 -1.62 12.54
N TYR A 187 -16.74 -1.67 13.22
CA TYR A 187 -17.79 -2.65 12.95
C TYR A 187 -18.35 -2.62 11.52
N ASN A 188 -18.28 -1.47 10.85
CA ASN A 188 -18.79 -1.29 9.48
C ASN A 188 -17.70 -1.38 8.42
N ASN A 189 -16.42 -1.16 8.77
CA ASN A 189 -15.32 -1.07 7.80
C ASN A 189 -15.14 -2.32 6.92
N PRO A 190 -15.25 -3.56 7.41
CA PRO A 190 -15.10 -4.72 6.53
C PRO A 190 -16.11 -4.74 5.39
N VAL A 191 -17.35 -4.30 5.63
CA VAL A 191 -18.41 -4.19 4.61
C VAL A 191 -18.13 -3.01 3.69
N SER A 192 -17.85 -1.83 4.25
CA SER A 192 -17.54 -0.61 3.49
C SER A 192 -16.31 -0.79 2.61
N ARG A 193 -15.24 -1.38 3.14
CA ARG A 193 -14.00 -1.69 2.41
C ARG A 193 -14.25 -2.61 1.24
N THR A 194 -15.01 -3.69 1.46
CA THR A 194 -15.40 -4.62 0.38
C THR A 194 -16.23 -3.92 -0.69
N HIS A 195 -17.13 -3.04 -0.27
CA HIS A 195 -17.94 -2.23 -1.20
C HIS A 195 -17.06 -1.27 -2.01
N VAL A 196 -16.14 -0.55 -1.39
CA VAL A 196 -15.22 0.38 -2.07
C VAL A 196 -14.35 -0.35 -3.10
N VAL A 197 -13.74 -1.49 -2.73
CA VAL A 197 -12.95 -2.31 -3.65
C VAL A 197 -13.80 -2.76 -4.84
N ARG A 198 -15.03 -3.25 -4.59
CA ARG A 198 -15.96 -3.67 -5.63
C ARG A 198 -16.35 -2.53 -6.55
N SER A 199 -16.70 -1.37 -5.99
CA SER A 199 -17.12 -0.21 -6.79
C SER A 199 -16.01 0.30 -7.71
N ASN A 200 -14.73 0.26 -7.28
CA ASN A 200 -13.61 0.56 -8.16
C ASN A 200 -13.51 -0.46 -9.30
N VAL A 201 -13.57 -1.75 -8.98
CA VAL A 201 -13.49 -2.82 -9.99
C VAL A 201 -14.63 -2.70 -11.02
N GLU A 202 -15.87 -2.52 -10.55
CA GLU A 202 -17.05 -2.37 -11.43
C GLU A 202 -16.95 -1.10 -12.31
N ARG A 203 -16.43 0.01 -11.74
CA ARG A 203 -16.28 1.27 -12.49
C ARG A 203 -15.23 1.18 -13.57
N TYR A 204 -14.06 0.59 -13.27
CA TYR A 204 -12.92 0.60 -14.18
C TYR A 204 -12.75 -0.68 -15.00
N GLY A 205 -13.48 -1.74 -14.68
CA GLY A 205 -13.51 -3.00 -15.44
C GLY A 205 -12.22 -3.83 -15.36
N ILE A 206 -11.38 -3.61 -14.34
CA ILE A 206 -10.12 -4.32 -14.15
C ILE A 206 -10.03 -4.89 -12.72
N PRO A 207 -9.34 -6.04 -12.50
CA PRO A 207 -9.27 -6.66 -11.18
C PRO A 207 -8.44 -5.85 -10.20
N MET A 208 -8.66 -6.06 -8.89
CA MET A 208 -7.93 -5.40 -7.80
C MET A 208 -7.36 -6.39 -6.81
N PHE A 209 -6.09 -6.17 -6.44
CA PHE A 209 -5.40 -6.76 -5.30
C PHE A 209 -5.32 -5.71 -4.19
N TYR A 210 -5.96 -5.99 -3.07
CA TYR A 210 -6.03 -5.10 -1.92
C TYR A 210 -5.29 -5.70 -0.74
N ILE A 211 -4.29 -5.00 -0.20
CA ILE A 211 -3.46 -5.45 0.93
C ILE A 211 -3.69 -4.55 2.12
N ASN A 212 -3.90 -5.13 3.31
CA ASN A 212 -4.09 -4.40 4.55
C ASN A 212 -3.18 -4.90 5.67
N HIS A 213 -2.96 -4.06 6.68
CA HIS A 213 -2.35 -4.45 7.95
C HIS A 213 -3.23 -5.43 8.72
N CYS A 214 -2.62 -6.22 9.64
CA CYS A 214 -3.31 -6.83 10.77
C CYS A 214 -2.57 -6.50 12.07
N GLY A 215 -3.24 -6.65 13.22
CA GLY A 215 -2.67 -6.38 14.54
C GLY A 215 -3.24 -5.14 15.23
N ALA A 216 -2.54 -4.65 16.24
CA ALA A 216 -2.96 -3.48 17.02
C ALA A 216 -1.79 -2.53 17.24
N GLN A 217 -2.03 -1.24 17.00
CA GLN A 217 -1.06 -0.17 17.16
C GLN A 217 -1.72 1.03 17.83
N THR A 218 -1.12 1.52 18.92
CA THR A 218 -1.68 2.63 19.69
C THR A 218 -3.14 2.33 20.11
N GLU A 219 -4.09 3.15 19.70
CA GLU A 219 -5.54 2.96 19.91
C GLU A 219 -6.24 2.26 18.74
N LEU A 220 -5.50 1.88 17.67
CA LEU A 220 -6.08 1.29 16.48
C LEU A 220 -5.90 -0.22 16.43
N ILE A 221 -6.91 -0.90 15.90
CA ILE A 221 -6.87 -2.32 15.55
C ILE A 221 -6.96 -2.41 14.03
N PHE A 222 -6.14 -3.24 13.43
CA PHE A 222 -6.16 -3.58 12.01
C PHE A 222 -6.62 -5.03 11.86
N ASP A 223 -7.70 -5.22 11.14
CA ASP A 223 -8.34 -6.53 10.99
C ASP A 223 -7.78 -7.37 9.83
N GLY A 224 -6.90 -6.81 9.01
CA GLY A 224 -6.45 -7.50 7.81
C GLY A 224 -7.55 -7.55 6.76
N GLY A 225 -7.97 -8.77 6.39
CA GLY A 225 -9.01 -8.97 5.38
C GLY A 225 -8.57 -8.51 3.99
N SER A 226 -7.27 -8.59 3.70
CA SER A 226 -6.72 -8.38 2.35
C SER A 226 -7.47 -9.25 1.35
N MET A 227 -7.70 -8.77 0.13
CA MET A 227 -8.59 -9.46 -0.80
C MET A 227 -8.16 -9.30 -2.25
N VAL A 228 -8.61 -10.25 -3.06
CA VAL A 228 -8.53 -10.19 -4.52
C VAL A 228 -9.94 -10.15 -5.07
N MET A 229 -10.20 -9.20 -5.96
CA MET A 229 -11.50 -9.03 -6.61
C MET A 229 -11.33 -9.10 -8.12
N ASN A 230 -12.14 -9.92 -8.77
CA ASN A 230 -12.16 -10.10 -10.22
C ASN A 230 -12.75 -8.87 -10.91
N ALA A 231 -12.47 -8.71 -12.20
CA ALA A 231 -12.95 -7.59 -13.02
C ALA A 231 -14.48 -7.46 -13.10
N ASP A 232 -15.22 -8.50 -12.78
CA ASP A 232 -16.69 -8.53 -12.73
C ASP A 232 -17.27 -8.13 -11.34
N GLY A 233 -16.40 -7.72 -10.39
CA GLY A 233 -16.81 -7.39 -9.02
C GLY A 233 -17.01 -8.60 -8.10
N ALA A 234 -16.77 -9.82 -8.58
CA ALA A 234 -16.82 -11.00 -7.73
C ALA A 234 -15.59 -11.07 -6.81
N LEU A 235 -15.81 -11.31 -5.52
CA LEU A 235 -14.72 -11.59 -4.60
C LEU A 235 -14.09 -12.95 -4.97
N PHE A 236 -12.83 -12.92 -5.42
CA PHE A 236 -12.09 -14.14 -5.74
C PHE A 236 -11.62 -14.84 -4.47
N ASP A 237 -10.98 -14.08 -3.56
CA ASP A 237 -10.49 -14.60 -2.28
C ASP A 237 -10.29 -13.48 -1.27
N ARG A 238 -10.23 -13.88 0.01
CA ARG A 238 -9.92 -13.00 1.15
C ARG A 238 -9.01 -13.72 2.13
N LEU A 239 -7.97 -13.02 2.59
CA LEU A 239 -7.12 -13.47 3.69
C LEU A 239 -7.90 -13.41 5.02
N PRO A 240 -7.52 -14.24 6.01
CA PRO A 240 -8.22 -14.28 7.28
C PRO A 240 -8.21 -12.91 7.98
N TYR A 241 -9.21 -12.66 8.79
CA TYR A 241 -9.24 -11.50 9.67
C TYR A 241 -8.39 -11.75 10.92
N PHE A 242 -7.68 -10.73 11.38
CA PHE A 242 -6.88 -10.71 12.61
C PHE A 242 -5.71 -11.71 12.65
N GLU A 243 -5.30 -12.22 11.53
CA GLU A 243 -4.19 -13.18 11.41
C GLU A 243 -3.18 -12.71 10.36
N GLU A 244 -1.89 -12.97 10.60
CA GLU A 244 -0.87 -12.81 9.56
C GLU A 244 -1.01 -13.92 8.51
N ALA A 245 -0.88 -13.55 7.25
CA ALA A 245 -0.97 -14.50 6.15
C ALA A 245 -0.18 -14.03 4.91
N VAL A 246 0.43 -15.00 4.22
CA VAL A 246 1.01 -14.78 2.89
C VAL A 246 0.33 -15.76 1.93
N ARG A 247 -0.27 -15.26 0.86
CA ARG A 247 -0.97 -16.07 -0.12
C ARG A 247 -0.66 -15.63 -1.54
N ILE A 248 -0.45 -16.60 -2.43
CA ILE A 248 -0.09 -16.39 -3.84
C ILE A 248 -1.31 -16.62 -4.73
N TYR A 249 -1.48 -15.72 -5.69
CA TYR A 249 -2.57 -15.71 -6.67
C TYR A 249 -2.03 -15.68 -8.10
#